data_3fc35aa39e3302bed9c76e3c750ced49
#
_entry.id   3fc35aa39e3302bed9c76e3c750ced49
#
_cell.length_a   1.000
_cell.length_b   1.000
_cell.length_c   1.000
_cell.angle_alpha   90.00
_cell.angle_beta   90.00
_cell.angle_gamma   90.00
#
_symmetry.space_group_name_H-M   'P 1'
#
loop_
_entity.id
_entity.type
_entity.pdbx_description
1 polymer ?
#
loop_
_entity_poly.entity_id
_entity_poly.type
_entity_poly.pdbx_seq_one_letter_code
_entity_poly.pdbx_strand_id
1 'polypeptide(L)'
;MNSKKKINIATILPYKENYSLKKASAASLWVSEFFNKSKFKNNNYIYGCTKYKDYLTKNYININLKNLNSKFKSTTSEYSNNLIKEFNKKKFDLIEIHNRPIIFFNLIRKIKNRFIFYFHNDPLTMNGSKTINERLLILKNVEKIIFVSEWVKERFFVGLDIKLAAKTEVIYPSVNKQKTTKKYKYITFVGRLNYSKGYDIFEKAIQKILNEFPNWKSFSVGDEERRSIYINHNQHKELGFLNHKKTLSILNKSEIAVVPSRWEEPFGRTALEASSRGCATIISNKGGLIETTDQAIILKKLDVNNLYNEIKKLILNDKKRKLIQKNSRQNIKHTIVVNTKLIDQIRESIFPLYNINILKKKIKIINLYNQGQKLNHRLFNISLGKKFTNGFIRNGHDVLEVSDRDFIKNNKTFNL
;
A
#
# COMPACT_ATOMS: atom_id res chain seq x y z
N MET A 1 20.05 -11.44 28.21
CA MET A 1 19.07 -11.28 27.13
C MET A 1 19.35 -9.97 26.39
N ASN A 2 19.95 -9.97 25.18
CA ASN A 2 20.14 -8.74 24.43
C ASN A 2 18.83 -8.38 23.75
N SER A 3 18.21 -7.30 24.14
CA SER A 3 17.04 -6.77 23.46
C SER A 3 17.43 -6.48 21.98
N LYS A 4 16.81 -7.17 21.04
CA LYS A 4 16.85 -6.75 19.63
C LYS A 4 16.49 -5.26 19.64
N LYS A 5 17.38 -4.41 19.12
CA LYS A 5 17.07 -2.97 19.02
C LYS A 5 15.74 -2.80 18.30
N LYS A 6 14.76 -2.27 18.99
CA LYS A 6 13.41 -2.09 18.44
C LYS A 6 13.43 -0.92 17.47
N ILE A 7 13.04 -1.16 16.22
CA ILE A 7 12.89 -0.11 15.21
C ILE A 7 11.61 0.67 15.52
N ASN A 8 11.73 1.96 15.77
CA ASN A 8 10.62 2.88 15.97
C ASN A 8 10.21 3.49 14.63
N ILE A 9 8.96 3.34 14.27
CA ILE A 9 8.40 3.79 12.99
C ILE A 9 7.37 4.89 13.23
N ALA A 10 7.43 5.97 12.45
CA ALA A 10 6.37 6.95 12.34
C ALA A 10 5.67 6.80 10.99
N THR A 11 4.40 6.45 10.99
CA THR A 11 3.55 6.37 9.80
C THR A 11 2.67 7.62 9.72
N ILE A 12 2.85 8.42 8.67
CA ILE A 12 2.19 9.72 8.50
C ILE A 12 1.09 9.62 7.47
N LEU A 13 -0.15 9.88 7.88
CA LEU A 13 -1.30 10.04 7.01
C LEU A 13 -1.51 11.50 6.59
N PRO A 14 -2.11 11.75 5.42
CA PRO A 14 -2.53 13.10 5.05
C PRO A 14 -3.49 13.71 6.07
N TYR A 15 -3.39 15.01 6.31
CA TYR A 15 -4.22 15.73 7.30
C TYR A 15 -5.73 15.77 6.96
N LYS A 16 -6.13 15.40 5.72
CA LYS A 16 -7.54 15.30 5.30
C LYS A 16 -8.09 13.87 5.38
N GLU A 17 -7.29 12.90 5.80
CA GLU A 17 -7.71 11.49 5.89
C GLU A 17 -8.26 11.18 7.28
N ASN A 18 -9.52 10.77 7.35
CA ASN A 18 -10.11 10.37 8.62
C ASN A 18 -9.64 8.97 9.02
N TYR A 19 -9.04 8.86 10.20
CA TYR A 19 -8.57 7.61 10.79
C TYR A 19 -9.52 7.15 11.90
N SER A 20 -10.75 6.80 11.54
CA SER A 20 -11.88 6.59 12.47
C SER A 20 -12.73 5.39 12.05
N LEU A 21 -13.28 4.66 13.01
CA LEU A 21 -14.23 3.57 12.77
C LEU A 21 -15.52 4.04 12.10
N LYS A 22 -15.95 5.27 12.38
CA LYS A 22 -17.16 5.86 11.80
C LYS A 22 -16.96 6.25 10.34
N LYS A 23 -15.83 6.91 10.01
CA LYS A 23 -15.60 7.48 8.69
C LYS A 23 -14.14 7.33 8.28
N ALA A 24 -13.72 6.10 7.95
CA ALA A 24 -12.36 5.84 7.46
C ALA A 24 -12.22 6.12 5.96
N SER A 25 -11.10 6.72 5.57
CA SER A 25 -10.69 6.77 4.16
C SER A 25 -10.08 5.45 3.70
N ALA A 26 -9.92 5.27 2.38
CA ALA A 26 -9.28 4.08 1.82
C ALA A 26 -7.81 3.92 2.29
N ALA A 27 -7.05 5.02 2.34
CA ALA A 27 -5.67 5.01 2.85
C ALA A 27 -5.61 4.70 4.34
N SER A 28 -6.54 5.24 5.14
CA SER A 28 -6.64 4.95 6.58
C SER A 28 -6.97 3.49 6.87
N LEU A 29 -7.88 2.90 6.10
CA LEU A 29 -8.19 1.46 6.18
C LEU A 29 -6.97 0.63 5.82
N TRP A 30 -6.27 0.96 4.71
CA TRP A 30 -5.05 0.29 4.30
C TRP A 30 -4.00 0.29 5.42
N VAL A 31 -3.69 1.47 5.98
CA VAL A 31 -2.71 1.60 7.07
C VAL A 31 -3.12 0.80 8.30
N SER A 32 -4.39 0.86 8.73
CA SER A 32 -4.84 0.15 9.93
C SER A 32 -4.83 -1.37 9.77
N GLU A 33 -5.16 -1.88 8.59
CA GLU A 33 -5.18 -3.32 8.30
C GLU A 33 -3.77 -3.90 8.33
N PHE A 34 -2.82 -3.24 7.68
CA PHE A 34 -1.41 -3.66 7.70
C PHE A 34 -0.78 -3.47 9.07
N PHE A 35 -1.07 -2.37 9.76
CA PHE A 35 -0.60 -2.12 11.11
C PHE A 35 -0.97 -3.27 12.06
N ASN A 36 -2.22 -3.71 12.06
CA ASN A 36 -2.71 -4.74 12.98
C ASN A 36 -2.04 -6.11 12.78
N LYS A 37 -1.50 -6.39 11.60
CA LYS A 37 -0.83 -7.66 11.25
C LYS A 37 0.69 -7.57 11.26
N SER A 38 1.25 -6.36 11.29
CA SER A 38 2.70 -6.12 11.27
C SER A 38 3.36 -6.56 12.57
N LYS A 39 4.55 -7.14 12.46
CA LYS A 39 5.42 -7.43 13.62
C LYS A 39 5.94 -6.15 14.30
N PHE A 40 5.91 -5.01 13.59
CA PHE A 40 6.31 -3.71 14.12
C PHE A 40 5.19 -2.94 14.84
N LYS A 41 3.98 -3.50 14.96
CA LYS A 41 2.79 -2.81 15.50
C LYS A 41 3.01 -2.10 16.85
N ASN A 42 3.83 -2.68 17.73
CA ASN A 42 4.08 -2.12 19.06
C ASN A 42 5.01 -0.91 19.04
N ASN A 43 5.78 -0.74 17.97
CA ASN A 43 6.76 0.33 17.80
C ASN A 43 6.46 1.23 16.59
N ASN A 44 5.27 1.10 16.01
CA ASN A 44 4.79 1.95 14.94
C ASN A 44 3.74 2.93 15.48
N TYR A 45 3.94 4.21 15.24
CA TYR A 45 3.07 5.31 15.68
C TYR A 45 2.46 5.97 14.46
N ILE A 46 1.13 6.03 14.42
CA ILE A 46 0.40 6.56 13.27
C ILE A 46 0.00 8.00 13.56
N TYR A 47 0.45 8.92 12.72
CA TYR A 47 0.16 10.35 12.81
C TYR A 47 -0.85 10.75 11.75
N GLY A 48 -1.84 11.53 12.12
CA GLY A 48 -2.84 12.06 11.20
C GLY A 48 -3.60 13.22 11.81
N CYS A 49 -4.62 13.70 11.12
CA CYS A 49 -5.49 14.77 11.60
C CYS A 49 -6.94 14.37 11.32
N THR A 50 -7.66 13.97 12.34
CA THR A 50 -9.09 13.64 12.25
C THR A 50 -9.90 14.35 13.34
N LYS A 51 -11.13 14.71 13.02
CA LYS A 51 -12.08 15.28 13.98
C LYS A 51 -12.77 14.24 14.86
N TYR A 52 -12.65 12.96 14.51
CA TYR A 52 -13.28 11.85 15.25
C TYR A 52 -12.34 11.34 16.33
N LYS A 53 -12.90 10.82 17.42
CA LYS A 53 -12.15 10.27 18.57
C LYS A 53 -12.10 8.74 18.60
N ASP A 54 -12.87 8.06 17.74
CA ASP A 54 -12.98 6.61 17.62
C ASP A 54 -11.90 6.06 16.64
N TYR A 55 -10.64 6.10 17.05
CA TYR A 55 -9.52 5.75 16.19
C TYR A 55 -9.48 4.26 15.81
N LEU A 56 -8.97 3.97 14.61
CA LEU A 56 -8.84 2.60 14.09
C LEU A 56 -7.80 1.76 14.86
N THR A 57 -6.80 2.40 15.47
CA THR A 57 -5.76 1.72 16.28
C THR A 57 -5.39 2.54 17.52
N LYS A 58 -4.86 1.86 18.55
CA LYS A 58 -4.45 2.51 19.81
C LYS A 58 -3.22 3.42 19.67
N ASN A 59 -2.34 3.14 18.69
CA ASN A 59 -1.09 3.89 18.49
C ASN A 59 -1.27 5.12 17.57
N TYR A 60 -2.51 5.59 17.40
CA TYR A 60 -2.79 6.78 16.62
C TYR A 60 -2.59 8.04 17.46
N ILE A 61 -1.89 9.02 16.88
CA ILE A 61 -1.62 10.33 17.46
C ILE A 61 -2.27 11.38 16.57
N ASN A 62 -3.25 12.10 17.11
CA ASN A 62 -3.94 13.13 16.38
C ASN A 62 -3.17 14.45 16.44
N ILE A 63 -2.82 14.99 15.28
CA ILE A 63 -2.19 16.30 15.14
C ILE A 63 -3.29 17.36 15.04
N ASN A 64 -3.42 18.17 16.08
CA ASN A 64 -4.41 19.25 16.09
C ASN A 64 -3.91 20.44 15.26
N LEU A 65 -4.73 20.88 14.32
CA LEU A 65 -4.51 22.08 13.51
C LEU A 65 -5.39 23.19 14.10
N LYS A 66 -4.75 24.13 14.81
CA LYS A 66 -5.47 25.18 15.57
C LYS A 66 -5.98 26.34 14.71
N ASN A 67 -5.39 26.56 13.49
CA ASN A 67 -5.63 27.76 12.70
C ASN A 67 -6.00 27.46 11.25
N LEU A 68 -7.09 26.71 11.03
CA LEU A 68 -7.63 26.49 9.67
C LEU A 68 -8.11 27.79 8.99
N ASN A 69 -8.30 28.87 9.73
CA ASN A 69 -8.88 30.13 9.26
C ASN A 69 -7.85 31.27 9.04
N SER A 70 -6.54 31.03 9.23
CA SER A 70 -5.56 32.08 8.94
C SER A 70 -5.28 32.13 7.42
N LYS A 71 -5.65 33.20 6.77
CA LYS A 71 -5.42 33.46 5.34
C LYS A 71 -3.94 33.39 4.91
N PHE A 72 -3.00 33.38 5.87
CA PHE A 72 -1.55 33.51 5.63
C PHE A 72 -0.72 32.25 5.85
N LYS A 73 -1.30 31.14 6.37
CA LYS A 73 -0.53 29.91 6.64
C LYS A 73 -1.10 28.71 5.90
N SER A 74 -0.27 28.04 5.09
CA SER A 74 -0.65 26.80 4.44
C SER A 74 -0.88 25.71 5.48
N THR A 75 -2.07 25.07 5.46
CA THR A 75 -2.42 23.90 6.31
C THR A 75 -1.37 22.78 6.22
N THR A 76 -0.80 22.57 5.03
CA THR A 76 0.28 21.59 4.83
C THR A 76 1.53 21.96 5.61
N SER A 77 1.91 23.23 5.62
CA SER A 77 3.08 23.71 6.37
C SER A 77 2.85 23.64 7.87
N GLU A 78 1.66 23.99 8.35
CA GLU A 78 1.30 23.88 9.77
C GLU A 78 1.32 22.42 10.23
N TYR A 79 0.71 21.53 9.47
CA TYR A 79 0.74 20.08 9.75
C TYR A 79 2.17 19.54 9.81
N SER A 80 3.02 19.90 8.84
CA SER A 80 4.43 19.48 8.80
C SER A 80 5.21 20.01 10.01
N ASN A 81 5.00 21.28 10.42
CA ASN A 81 5.67 21.86 11.57
C ASN A 81 5.23 21.19 12.89
N ASN A 82 3.95 20.83 13.02
CA ASN A 82 3.47 20.12 14.21
C ASN A 82 4.01 18.68 14.26
N LEU A 83 4.15 17.99 13.12
CA LEU A 83 4.84 16.68 13.05
C LEU A 83 6.28 16.80 13.50
N ILE A 84 7.03 17.83 13.06
CA ILE A 84 8.41 18.05 13.47
C ILE A 84 8.52 18.25 14.99
N LYS A 85 7.60 19.01 15.60
CA LYS A 85 7.54 19.18 17.05
C LYS A 85 7.34 17.85 17.78
N GLU A 86 6.46 16.97 17.26
CA GLU A 86 6.27 15.65 17.84
C GLU A 86 7.50 14.76 17.67
N PHE A 87 8.19 14.82 16.54
CA PHE A 87 9.40 14.04 16.28
C PHE A 87 10.60 14.49 17.10
N ASN A 88 10.64 15.75 17.55
CA ASN A 88 11.64 16.22 18.50
C ASN A 88 11.45 15.63 19.91
N LYS A 89 10.20 15.21 20.26
CA LYS A 89 9.93 14.55 21.55
C LYS A 89 10.28 13.06 21.53
N LYS A 90 10.28 12.43 20.36
CA LYS A 90 10.51 11.00 20.20
C LYS A 90 11.32 10.70 18.95
N LYS A 91 12.44 10.00 19.12
CA LYS A 91 13.27 9.57 17.99
C LYS A 91 12.64 8.40 17.24
N PHE A 92 12.61 8.50 15.93
CA PHE A 92 12.19 7.44 15.00
C PHE A 92 13.39 6.99 14.17
N ASP A 93 13.42 5.70 13.86
CA ASP A 93 14.43 5.11 12.97
C ASP A 93 13.97 5.18 11.52
N LEU A 94 12.63 5.15 11.28
CA LEU A 94 12.00 5.15 9.97
C LEU A 94 10.76 6.05 9.98
N ILE A 95 10.58 6.83 8.93
CA ILE A 95 9.38 7.64 8.68
C ILE A 95 8.71 7.17 7.39
N GLU A 96 7.47 6.75 7.49
CA GLU A 96 6.62 6.33 6.38
C GLU A 96 5.61 7.43 6.06
N ILE A 97 5.54 7.87 4.80
CA ILE A 97 4.67 8.97 4.39
C ILE A 97 3.69 8.47 3.33
N HIS A 98 2.39 8.60 3.62
CA HIS A 98 1.31 8.20 2.73
C HIS A 98 0.78 9.41 1.95
N ASN A 99 0.96 9.42 0.63
CA ASN A 99 0.58 10.54 -0.24
C ASN A 99 1.23 11.90 0.19
N ARG A 100 0.81 13.01 -0.41
CA ARG A 100 1.21 14.37 -0.06
C ARG A 100 2.73 14.63 -0.12
N PRO A 101 3.33 14.63 -1.32
CA PRO A 101 4.77 14.87 -1.49
C PRO A 101 5.27 16.17 -0.84
N ILE A 102 4.45 17.21 -0.76
CA ILE A 102 4.83 18.47 -0.11
C ILE A 102 5.13 18.27 1.39
N ILE A 103 4.40 17.38 2.08
CA ILE A 103 4.72 17.05 3.50
C ILE A 103 6.11 16.40 3.56
N PHE A 104 6.40 15.47 2.65
CA PHE A 104 7.71 14.83 2.56
C PHE A 104 8.82 15.88 2.36
N PHE A 105 8.67 16.81 1.41
CA PHE A 105 9.67 17.85 1.18
C PHE A 105 9.86 18.79 2.37
N ASN A 106 8.80 19.10 3.10
CA ASN A 106 8.90 19.89 4.32
C ASN A 106 9.68 19.16 5.42
N LEU A 107 9.51 17.83 5.52
CA LEU A 107 10.18 17.02 6.54
C LEU A 107 11.66 16.80 6.22
N ILE A 108 12.04 16.43 4.99
CA ILE A 108 13.44 16.16 4.63
C ILE A 108 14.35 17.38 4.75
N ARG A 109 13.78 18.59 4.64
CA ARG A 109 14.54 19.85 4.86
C ARG A 109 14.94 20.08 6.31
N LYS A 110 14.22 19.47 7.27
CA LYS A 110 14.37 19.74 8.69
C LYS A 110 14.75 18.52 9.53
N ILE A 111 14.54 17.32 9.00
CA ILE A 111 14.77 16.07 9.70
C ILE A 111 15.65 15.17 8.83
N LYS A 112 16.80 14.78 9.37
CA LYS A 112 17.66 13.75 8.78
C LYS A 112 17.18 12.39 9.27
N ASN A 113 16.49 11.63 8.40
CA ASN A 113 15.96 10.30 8.73
C ASN A 113 15.91 9.42 7.48
N ARG A 114 15.52 8.16 7.63
CA ARG A 114 15.19 7.24 6.55
C ARG A 114 13.72 7.34 6.23
N PHE A 115 13.36 7.37 4.94
CA PHE A 115 12.00 7.58 4.51
C PHE A 115 11.54 6.47 3.56
N ILE A 116 10.28 6.00 3.74
CA ILE A 116 9.52 5.26 2.74
C ILE A 116 8.34 6.15 2.31
N PHE A 117 8.10 6.23 1.00
CA PHE A 117 6.97 7.00 0.48
C PHE A 117 5.94 6.08 -0.16
N TYR A 118 4.66 6.29 0.15
CA TYR A 118 3.54 5.50 -0.35
C TYR A 118 2.63 6.33 -1.24
N PHE A 119 2.42 5.91 -2.48
CA PHE A 119 1.48 6.53 -3.41
C PHE A 119 0.17 5.73 -3.44
N HIS A 120 -0.90 6.34 -2.94
CA HIS A 120 -2.27 5.80 -3.00
C HIS A 120 -3.10 6.43 -4.11
N ASN A 121 -2.63 7.49 -4.75
CA ASN A 121 -3.28 8.22 -5.84
C ASN A 121 -2.31 8.41 -7.00
N ASP A 122 -2.82 8.88 -8.15
CA ASP A 122 -2.02 9.21 -9.32
C ASP A 122 -0.96 10.28 -8.97
N PRO A 123 0.34 9.96 -9.07
CA PRO A 123 1.42 10.91 -8.78
C PRO A 123 1.38 12.18 -9.62
N LEU A 124 0.91 12.10 -10.86
CA LEU A 124 0.86 13.25 -11.78
C LEU A 124 -0.24 14.25 -11.42
N THR A 125 -1.17 13.88 -10.55
CA THR A 125 -2.24 14.79 -10.07
C THR A 125 -1.92 15.45 -8.74
N MET A 126 -0.83 15.05 -8.06
CA MET A 126 -0.48 15.53 -6.73
C MET A 126 0.61 16.62 -6.78
N ASN A 127 0.40 17.72 -6.08
CA ASN A 127 1.45 18.73 -5.91
C ASN A 127 2.68 18.13 -5.23
N GLY A 128 3.86 18.39 -5.83
CA GLY A 128 5.14 17.85 -5.40
C GLY A 128 5.51 16.51 -6.03
N SER A 129 4.74 16.02 -7.02
CA SER A 129 5.12 14.86 -7.84
C SER A 129 4.66 14.96 -9.30
N LYS A 130 4.14 16.13 -9.71
CA LYS A 130 3.66 16.35 -11.09
C LYS A 130 4.81 16.36 -12.10
N THR A 131 5.90 17.03 -11.78
CA THR A 131 7.04 17.19 -12.68
C THR A 131 8.04 16.06 -12.54
N ILE A 132 8.84 15.84 -13.57
CA ILE A 132 9.96 14.87 -13.57
C ILE A 132 10.92 15.19 -12.43
N ASN A 133 11.31 16.44 -12.25
CA ASN A 133 12.26 16.86 -11.23
C ASN A 133 11.75 16.60 -9.80
N GLU A 134 10.44 16.83 -9.54
CA GLU A 134 9.85 16.50 -8.24
C GLU A 134 9.92 14.99 -7.96
N ARG A 135 9.62 14.16 -8.95
CA ARG A 135 9.68 12.70 -8.79
C ARG A 135 11.12 12.19 -8.63
N LEU A 136 12.09 12.75 -9.36
CA LEU A 136 13.51 12.45 -9.17
C LEU A 136 13.98 12.84 -7.76
N LEU A 137 13.53 13.99 -7.25
CA LEU A 137 13.85 14.43 -5.90
C LEU A 137 13.29 13.49 -4.84
N ILE A 138 12.08 12.94 -5.04
CA ILE A 138 11.52 11.90 -4.17
C ILE A 138 12.42 10.65 -4.23
N LEU A 139 12.72 10.10 -5.42
CA LEU A 139 13.58 8.92 -5.60
C LEU A 139 14.96 9.07 -4.94
N LYS A 140 15.53 10.26 -5.00
CA LYS A 140 16.84 10.55 -4.40
C LYS A 140 16.81 10.45 -2.87
N ASN A 141 15.71 10.86 -2.24
CA ASN A 141 15.63 11.07 -0.79
C ASN A 141 14.84 10.00 -0.03
N VAL A 142 14.42 8.91 -0.69
CA VAL A 142 13.75 7.78 -0.04
C VAL A 142 14.58 6.51 -0.09
N GLU A 143 14.35 5.62 0.85
CA GLU A 143 14.86 4.24 0.82
C GLU A 143 14.03 3.38 -0.15
N LYS A 144 12.70 3.54 -0.11
CA LYS A 144 11.75 2.86 -0.99
C LYS A 144 10.54 3.74 -1.31
N ILE A 145 9.97 3.53 -2.51
CA ILE A 145 8.64 4.02 -2.87
C ILE A 145 7.73 2.82 -3.03
N ILE A 146 6.54 2.88 -2.42
CA ILE A 146 5.52 1.84 -2.50
C ILE A 146 4.32 2.40 -3.24
N PHE A 147 3.89 1.70 -4.27
CA PHE A 147 2.71 2.01 -5.08
C PHE A 147 1.58 1.02 -4.78
N VAL A 148 0.33 1.48 -4.85
CA VAL A 148 -0.84 0.63 -4.61
C VAL A 148 -1.26 -0.20 -5.82
N SER A 149 -0.66 0.04 -6.99
CA SER A 149 -0.91 -0.69 -8.23
C SER A 149 0.24 -0.49 -9.22
N GLU A 150 0.35 -1.36 -10.21
CA GLU A 150 1.28 -1.15 -11.34
C GLU A 150 0.89 0.10 -12.12
N TRP A 151 -0.41 0.37 -12.29
CA TRP A 151 -0.88 1.59 -12.94
C TRP A 151 -0.35 2.86 -12.25
N VAL A 152 -0.41 2.94 -10.91
CA VAL A 152 0.14 4.10 -10.17
C VAL A 152 1.66 4.20 -10.33
N LYS A 153 2.37 3.07 -10.39
CA LYS A 153 3.80 3.02 -10.65
C LYS A 153 4.14 3.50 -12.07
N GLU A 154 3.43 3.02 -13.08
CA GLU A 154 3.58 3.49 -14.46
C GLU A 154 3.35 5.00 -14.57
N ARG A 155 2.30 5.53 -13.91
CA ARG A 155 2.05 6.97 -13.84
C ARG A 155 3.21 7.75 -13.21
N PHE A 156 3.85 7.19 -12.18
CA PHE A 156 5.02 7.83 -11.57
C PHE A 156 6.22 7.86 -12.53
N PHE A 157 6.39 6.84 -13.36
CA PHE A 157 7.51 6.75 -14.29
C PHE A 157 7.29 7.43 -15.64
N VAL A 158 6.16 8.06 -15.89
CA VAL A 158 5.95 8.85 -17.12
C VAL A 158 7.07 9.89 -17.27
N GLY A 159 7.88 9.75 -18.33
CA GLY A 159 9.05 10.62 -18.61
C GLY A 159 10.29 10.35 -17.74
N LEU A 160 10.31 9.25 -16.96
CA LEU A 160 11.47 8.77 -16.21
C LEU A 160 12.00 7.46 -16.79
N ASP A 161 13.32 7.21 -16.64
CA ASP A 161 13.91 5.91 -16.99
C ASP A 161 13.45 4.86 -15.98
N ILE A 162 12.91 3.74 -16.47
CA ILE A 162 12.47 2.59 -15.65
C ILE A 162 13.64 1.95 -14.87
N LYS A 163 14.88 2.13 -15.29
CA LYS A 163 16.07 1.69 -14.54
C LYS A 163 16.14 2.29 -13.13
N LEU A 164 15.48 3.41 -12.90
CA LEU A 164 15.36 4.03 -11.57
C LEU A 164 14.38 3.28 -10.65
N ALA A 165 13.65 2.26 -11.14
CA ALA A 165 12.66 1.52 -10.38
C ALA A 165 13.24 0.59 -9.29
N ALA A 166 14.56 0.44 -9.17
CA ALA A 166 15.21 -0.43 -8.16
C ALA A 166 14.77 -0.11 -6.70
N LYS A 167 14.42 1.15 -6.42
CA LYS A 167 13.90 1.57 -5.13
C LYS A 167 12.37 1.48 -5.01
N THR A 168 11.68 0.82 -5.92
CA THR A 168 10.22 0.84 -5.95
C THR A 168 9.63 -0.55 -5.80
N GLU A 169 8.43 -0.61 -5.21
CA GLU A 169 7.67 -1.86 -5.04
C GLU A 169 6.18 -1.57 -5.25
N VAL A 170 5.44 -2.58 -5.70
CA VAL A 170 3.97 -2.51 -5.74
C VAL A 170 3.41 -3.40 -4.64
N ILE A 171 2.65 -2.80 -3.74
CA ILE A 171 1.96 -3.51 -2.66
C ILE A 171 0.49 -3.12 -2.71
N TYR A 172 -0.31 -4.03 -3.19
CA TYR A 172 -1.72 -3.83 -3.42
C TYR A 172 -2.54 -3.69 -2.11
N PRO A 173 -3.60 -2.87 -2.11
CA PRO A 173 -4.66 -2.98 -1.11
C PRO A 173 -5.15 -4.41 -1.02
N SER A 174 -5.48 -4.86 0.17
CA SER A 174 -5.67 -6.28 0.43
C SER A 174 -6.91 -6.55 1.26
N VAL A 175 -7.35 -7.79 1.26
CA VAL A 175 -8.51 -8.25 2.02
C VAL A 175 -8.19 -9.54 2.77
N ASN A 176 -9.00 -9.87 3.77
CA ASN A 176 -8.97 -11.19 4.40
C ASN A 176 -9.84 -12.16 3.60
N LYS A 177 -9.44 -13.45 3.58
CA LYS A 177 -10.33 -14.51 3.11
C LYS A 177 -11.63 -14.51 3.91
N GLN A 178 -12.75 -14.63 3.23
CA GLN A 178 -14.07 -14.59 3.84
C GLN A 178 -14.72 -15.97 3.81
N LYS A 179 -15.50 -16.28 4.87
CA LYS A 179 -16.36 -17.46 4.87
C LYS A 179 -17.51 -17.28 3.87
N THR A 180 -18.00 -18.39 3.34
CA THR A 180 -19.18 -18.36 2.47
C THR A 180 -20.40 -17.88 3.26
N THR A 181 -21.15 -16.95 2.66
CA THR A 181 -22.41 -16.44 3.21
C THR A 181 -23.53 -16.66 2.22
N LYS A 182 -24.76 -16.74 2.72
CA LYS A 182 -25.96 -16.81 1.87
C LYS A 182 -26.05 -15.55 1.03
N LYS A 183 -26.19 -15.72 -0.29
CA LYS A 183 -26.39 -14.65 -1.25
C LYS A 183 -27.88 -14.44 -1.53
N TYR A 184 -28.21 -13.22 -1.89
CA TYR A 184 -29.54 -12.82 -2.31
C TYR A 184 -29.45 -12.18 -3.69
N LYS A 185 -30.53 -12.15 -4.42
CA LYS A 185 -30.65 -11.47 -5.71
C LYS A 185 -30.49 -9.95 -5.58
N TYR A 186 -29.32 -9.53 -5.12
CA TYR A 186 -28.95 -8.13 -4.89
C TYR A 186 -27.89 -7.68 -5.85
N ILE A 187 -28.08 -6.49 -6.42
CA ILE A 187 -27.13 -5.78 -7.27
C ILE A 187 -26.70 -4.53 -6.49
N THR A 188 -25.41 -4.39 -6.24
CA THR A 188 -24.93 -3.34 -5.34
C THR A 188 -23.88 -2.44 -6.01
N PHE A 189 -24.09 -1.14 -5.86
CA PHE A 189 -23.10 -0.11 -6.15
C PHE A 189 -22.55 0.42 -4.81
N VAL A 190 -21.20 0.59 -4.72
CA VAL A 190 -20.54 1.18 -3.55
C VAL A 190 -19.56 2.25 -4.00
N GLY A 191 -19.78 3.49 -3.58
CA GLY A 191 -18.91 4.60 -3.94
C GLY A 191 -19.64 5.94 -3.79
N ARG A 192 -18.97 7.05 -4.13
CA ARG A 192 -19.64 8.35 -4.20
C ARG A 192 -20.71 8.34 -5.29
N LEU A 193 -21.90 8.86 -4.98
CA LEU A 193 -23.06 8.83 -5.87
C LEU A 193 -22.97 9.97 -6.91
N ASN A 194 -21.90 9.97 -7.72
CA ASN A 194 -21.63 11.02 -8.67
C ASN A 194 -21.17 10.49 -10.04
N TYR A 195 -21.08 11.41 -10.99
CA TYR A 195 -20.68 11.17 -12.38
C TYR A 195 -19.30 10.50 -12.51
N SER A 196 -18.31 10.93 -11.70
CA SER A 196 -16.95 10.38 -11.80
C SER A 196 -16.88 8.89 -11.44
N LYS A 197 -17.78 8.42 -10.57
CA LYS A 197 -17.92 7.01 -10.21
C LYS A 197 -18.88 6.23 -11.11
N GLY A 198 -19.45 6.88 -12.15
CA GLY A 198 -20.37 6.27 -13.10
C GLY A 198 -21.74 5.95 -12.50
N TYR A 199 -22.15 6.67 -11.46
CA TYR A 199 -23.44 6.41 -10.80
C TYR A 199 -24.63 6.68 -11.72
N ASP A 200 -24.52 7.62 -12.66
CA ASP A 200 -25.51 7.90 -13.70
C ASP A 200 -25.66 6.73 -14.71
N ILE A 201 -24.56 6.04 -15.03
CA ILE A 201 -24.62 4.82 -15.85
C ILE A 201 -25.32 3.71 -15.08
N PHE A 202 -24.96 3.55 -13.79
CA PHE A 202 -25.59 2.56 -12.91
C PHE A 202 -27.09 2.85 -12.76
N GLU A 203 -27.47 4.10 -12.49
CA GLU A 203 -28.85 4.55 -12.32
C GLU A 203 -29.71 4.10 -13.53
N LYS A 204 -29.33 4.51 -14.74
CA LYS A 204 -30.10 4.22 -15.95
C LYS A 204 -30.14 2.72 -16.30
N ALA A 205 -29.02 2.01 -16.06
CA ALA A 205 -28.96 0.57 -16.33
C ALA A 205 -29.81 -0.21 -15.31
N ILE A 206 -29.74 0.16 -14.01
CA ILE A 206 -30.42 -0.60 -12.96
C ILE A 206 -31.94 -0.43 -13.02
N GLN A 207 -32.46 0.73 -13.40
CA GLN A 207 -33.91 0.93 -13.60
C GLN A 207 -34.45 -0.02 -14.67
N LYS A 208 -33.77 -0.15 -15.82
CA LYS A 208 -34.13 -1.13 -16.86
C LYS A 208 -34.10 -2.56 -16.33
N ILE A 209 -33.09 -2.92 -15.57
CA ILE A 209 -32.93 -4.26 -14.98
C ILE A 209 -34.06 -4.57 -14.01
N LEU A 210 -34.40 -3.65 -13.11
CA LEU A 210 -35.41 -3.88 -12.08
C LEU A 210 -36.83 -3.95 -12.67
N ASN A 211 -37.11 -3.21 -13.75
CA ASN A 211 -38.35 -3.34 -14.49
C ASN A 211 -38.50 -4.72 -15.16
N GLU A 212 -37.41 -5.26 -15.71
CA GLU A 212 -37.43 -6.58 -16.42
C GLU A 212 -37.36 -7.76 -15.43
N PHE A 213 -36.68 -7.57 -14.27
CA PHE A 213 -36.45 -8.62 -13.27
C PHE A 213 -36.94 -8.20 -11.88
N PRO A 214 -38.26 -8.16 -11.64
CA PRO A 214 -38.83 -7.59 -10.40
C PRO A 214 -38.51 -8.39 -9.12
N ASN A 215 -37.99 -9.60 -9.22
CA ASN A 215 -37.52 -10.40 -8.08
C ASN A 215 -36.07 -10.08 -7.66
N TRP A 216 -35.40 -9.17 -8.34
CA TRP A 216 -34.10 -8.62 -7.95
C TRP A 216 -34.28 -7.30 -7.21
N LYS A 217 -33.32 -7.00 -6.32
CA LYS A 217 -33.26 -5.71 -5.61
C LYS A 217 -31.90 -5.07 -5.85
N SER A 218 -31.84 -3.76 -5.82
CA SER A 218 -30.57 -3.05 -5.88
C SER A 218 -30.32 -2.15 -4.68
N PHE A 219 -29.05 -1.92 -4.40
CA PHE A 219 -28.59 -1.07 -3.31
C PHE A 219 -27.49 -0.13 -3.79
N SER A 220 -27.57 1.13 -3.37
CA SER A 220 -26.48 2.09 -3.47
C SER A 220 -25.97 2.44 -2.07
N VAL A 221 -24.65 2.32 -1.88
CA VAL A 221 -23.96 2.66 -0.63
C VAL A 221 -22.97 3.76 -0.90
N GLY A 222 -23.14 4.88 -0.26
CA GLY A 222 -22.31 6.07 -0.39
C GLY A 222 -23.14 7.34 -0.29
N ASP A 223 -22.48 8.45 -0.35
CA ASP A 223 -23.11 9.79 -0.35
C ASP A 223 -22.42 10.71 -1.38
N GLU A 224 -23.09 11.78 -1.69
CA GLU A 224 -22.56 12.93 -2.41
C GLU A 224 -23.40 14.15 -2.05
N GLU A 225 -22.80 15.14 -1.40
CA GLU A 225 -23.49 16.35 -0.93
C GLU A 225 -24.10 17.18 -2.07
N ARG A 226 -23.47 17.15 -3.26
CA ARG A 226 -23.87 17.88 -4.47
C ARG A 226 -24.47 16.95 -5.51
N ARG A 227 -25.25 15.97 -5.08
CA ARG A 227 -25.76 15.00 -6.02
C ARG A 227 -26.96 15.53 -6.80
N SER A 228 -27.04 15.13 -8.08
CA SER A 228 -28.17 15.38 -8.97
C SER A 228 -28.79 14.08 -9.52
N ILE A 229 -28.28 12.91 -9.10
CA ILE A 229 -28.67 11.61 -9.66
C ILE A 229 -29.39 10.83 -8.57
N TYR A 230 -30.61 10.40 -8.87
CA TYR A 230 -31.48 9.63 -7.96
C TYR A 230 -32.11 8.46 -8.70
N ILE A 231 -32.15 7.30 -8.05
CA ILE A 231 -32.81 6.11 -8.59
C ILE A 231 -34.22 6.02 -7.97
N ASN A 232 -35.22 6.28 -8.77
CA ASN A 232 -36.62 6.17 -8.35
C ASN A 232 -37.19 4.83 -8.81
N HIS A 233 -37.09 3.79 -7.97
CA HIS A 233 -37.64 2.45 -8.24
C HIS A 233 -37.91 1.70 -6.93
N ASN A 234 -39.05 1.03 -6.81
CA ASN A 234 -39.49 0.32 -5.59
C ASN A 234 -38.52 -0.77 -5.13
N GLN A 235 -37.80 -1.41 -6.05
CA GLN A 235 -36.80 -2.44 -5.74
C GLN A 235 -35.40 -1.89 -5.51
N HIS A 236 -35.20 -0.55 -5.57
CA HIS A 236 -33.94 0.09 -5.27
C HIS A 236 -33.97 0.76 -3.88
N LYS A 237 -32.86 0.63 -3.14
CA LYS A 237 -32.69 1.34 -1.87
C LYS A 237 -31.34 2.03 -1.80
N GLU A 238 -31.34 3.31 -1.59
CA GLU A 238 -30.16 4.08 -1.24
C GLU A 238 -29.94 4.01 0.27
N LEU A 239 -28.75 3.56 0.68
CA LEU A 239 -28.40 3.33 2.07
C LEU A 239 -27.60 4.48 2.69
N GLY A 240 -27.27 5.50 1.88
CA GLY A 240 -26.41 6.60 2.28
C GLY A 240 -25.00 6.13 2.63
N PHE A 241 -24.27 6.95 3.36
CA PHE A 241 -22.94 6.59 3.86
C PHE A 241 -23.04 5.52 4.95
N LEU A 242 -22.40 4.39 4.72
CA LEU A 242 -22.23 3.34 5.72
C LEU A 242 -20.78 3.23 6.15
N ASN A 243 -20.53 2.90 7.42
CA ASN A 243 -19.18 2.56 7.83
C ASN A 243 -18.71 1.27 7.13
N HIS A 244 -17.38 1.06 7.08
CA HIS A 244 -16.76 -0.04 6.34
C HIS A 244 -17.39 -1.41 6.68
N LYS A 245 -17.58 -1.72 7.96
CA LYS A 245 -18.16 -3.01 8.40
C LYS A 245 -19.58 -3.25 7.84
N LYS A 246 -20.44 -2.22 7.87
CA LYS A 246 -21.81 -2.29 7.32
C LYS A 246 -21.78 -2.42 5.79
N THR A 247 -20.92 -1.65 5.10
CA THR A 247 -20.72 -1.77 3.65
C THR A 247 -20.33 -3.19 3.25
N LEU A 248 -19.36 -3.79 3.95
CA LEU A 248 -18.95 -5.16 3.72
C LEU A 248 -20.07 -6.18 3.97
N SER A 249 -20.97 -5.91 4.94
CA SER A 249 -22.14 -6.76 5.19
C SER A 249 -23.12 -6.78 4.00
N ILE A 250 -23.34 -5.62 3.36
CA ILE A 250 -24.16 -5.55 2.13
C ILE A 250 -23.51 -6.35 1.00
N LEU A 251 -22.21 -6.18 0.75
CA LEU A 251 -21.48 -6.94 -0.27
C LEU A 251 -21.51 -8.45 0.01
N ASN A 252 -21.45 -8.88 1.27
CA ASN A 252 -21.58 -10.29 1.62
C ASN A 252 -22.91 -10.90 1.15
N LYS A 253 -23.99 -10.13 1.16
CA LYS A 253 -25.34 -10.55 0.79
C LYS A 253 -25.60 -10.41 -0.72
N SER A 254 -24.82 -9.62 -1.43
CA SER A 254 -25.05 -9.28 -2.84
C SER A 254 -24.50 -10.34 -3.80
N GLU A 255 -25.27 -10.71 -4.79
CA GLU A 255 -24.83 -11.61 -5.87
C GLU A 255 -23.97 -10.88 -6.91
N ILE A 256 -24.32 -9.64 -7.23
CA ILE A 256 -23.64 -8.81 -8.24
C ILE A 256 -23.18 -7.51 -7.60
N ALA A 257 -21.97 -7.07 -7.94
CA ALA A 257 -21.45 -5.75 -7.59
C ALA A 257 -20.98 -5.00 -8.83
N VAL A 258 -21.22 -3.70 -8.89
CA VAL A 258 -20.94 -2.88 -10.08
C VAL A 258 -20.04 -1.70 -9.68
N VAL A 259 -18.93 -1.54 -10.40
CA VAL A 259 -17.97 -0.42 -10.21
C VAL A 259 -17.67 0.21 -11.56
N PRO A 260 -18.57 1.02 -12.11
CA PRO A 260 -18.50 1.57 -13.48
C PRO A 260 -17.81 2.95 -13.49
N SER A 261 -16.66 3.05 -12.83
CA SER A 261 -15.95 4.32 -12.67
C SER A 261 -15.50 4.90 -14.01
N ARG A 262 -15.73 6.20 -14.22
CA ARG A 262 -15.09 7.00 -15.27
C ARG A 262 -13.73 7.52 -14.87
N TRP A 263 -13.55 7.70 -13.57
CA TRP A 263 -12.28 8.15 -13.02
C TRP A 263 -11.25 7.02 -13.10
N GLU A 264 -10.03 7.38 -13.43
CA GLU A 264 -8.88 6.48 -13.40
C GLU A 264 -8.61 6.10 -11.93
N GLU A 265 -9.11 4.93 -11.54
CA GLU A 265 -8.96 4.43 -10.16
C GLU A 265 -7.50 4.08 -9.89
N PRO A 266 -6.89 4.57 -8.81
CA PRO A 266 -5.54 4.13 -8.46
C PRO A 266 -5.43 2.63 -8.23
N PHE A 267 -6.51 2.00 -7.72
CA PHE A 267 -6.63 0.55 -7.58
C PHE A 267 -8.08 0.07 -7.65
N GLY A 268 -9.00 0.65 -6.86
CA GLY A 268 -10.40 0.20 -6.82
C GLY A 268 -10.71 -0.78 -5.69
N ARG A 269 -10.44 -0.38 -4.45
CA ARG A 269 -10.66 -1.19 -3.25
C ARG A 269 -12.06 -1.83 -3.19
N THR A 270 -13.09 -1.13 -3.63
CA THR A 270 -14.48 -1.63 -3.64
C THR A 270 -14.63 -2.90 -4.50
N ALA A 271 -14.00 -2.95 -5.68
CA ALA A 271 -14.05 -4.12 -6.54
C ALA A 271 -13.37 -5.34 -5.89
N LEU A 272 -12.20 -5.14 -5.26
CA LEU A 272 -11.52 -6.19 -4.51
C LEU A 272 -12.37 -6.70 -3.34
N GLU A 273 -13.00 -5.80 -2.58
CA GLU A 273 -13.86 -6.14 -1.44
C GLU A 273 -15.10 -6.91 -1.88
N ALA A 274 -15.74 -6.51 -2.98
CA ALA A 274 -16.89 -7.20 -3.54
C ALA A 274 -16.53 -8.60 -4.06
N SER A 275 -15.45 -8.68 -4.85
CA SER A 275 -14.93 -9.94 -5.39
C SER A 275 -14.56 -10.92 -4.29
N SER A 276 -13.81 -10.49 -3.28
CA SER A 276 -13.41 -11.34 -2.15
C SER A 276 -14.57 -11.90 -1.34
N ARG A 277 -15.73 -11.24 -1.41
CA ARG A 277 -16.99 -11.68 -0.79
C ARG A 277 -17.86 -12.50 -1.70
N GLY A 278 -17.37 -12.82 -2.89
CA GLY A 278 -18.06 -13.65 -3.87
C GLY A 278 -19.23 -12.93 -4.53
N CYS A 279 -19.10 -11.64 -4.80
CA CYS A 279 -19.94 -10.99 -5.79
C CYS A 279 -19.42 -11.30 -7.21
N ALA A 280 -20.31 -11.53 -8.15
CA ALA A 280 -19.96 -11.41 -9.56
C ALA A 280 -19.77 -9.93 -9.86
N THR A 281 -18.50 -9.51 -10.02
CA THR A 281 -18.16 -8.09 -10.08
C THR A 281 -18.04 -7.62 -11.52
N ILE A 282 -18.70 -6.50 -11.85
CA ILE A 282 -18.59 -5.81 -13.14
C ILE A 282 -17.83 -4.51 -12.91
N ILE A 283 -16.77 -4.28 -13.68
CA ILE A 283 -15.90 -3.11 -13.54
C ILE A 283 -15.70 -2.40 -14.89
N SER A 284 -15.36 -1.13 -14.84
CA SER A 284 -14.83 -0.42 -16.01
C SER A 284 -13.34 -0.68 -16.19
N ASN A 285 -12.84 -0.47 -17.41
CA ASN A 285 -11.40 -0.52 -17.71
C ASN A 285 -10.77 0.85 -17.44
N LYS A 286 -10.53 1.17 -16.13
CA LYS A 286 -10.04 2.49 -15.68
C LYS A 286 -8.95 2.36 -14.62
N GLY A 287 -7.75 2.83 -14.98
CA GLY A 287 -6.59 2.84 -14.08
C GLY A 287 -6.22 1.46 -13.54
N GLY A 288 -5.87 1.38 -12.26
CA GLY A 288 -5.55 0.14 -11.55
C GLY A 288 -6.77 -0.72 -11.19
N LEU A 289 -7.99 -0.34 -11.62
CA LEU A 289 -9.20 -1.11 -11.29
C LEU A 289 -9.16 -2.55 -11.85
N ILE A 290 -8.54 -2.74 -13.00
CA ILE A 290 -8.36 -4.06 -13.64
C ILE A 290 -7.40 -4.97 -12.86
N GLU A 291 -6.56 -4.41 -12.00
CA GLU A 291 -5.60 -5.17 -11.18
C GLU A 291 -6.24 -5.81 -9.93
N THR A 292 -7.50 -5.45 -9.62
CA THR A 292 -8.17 -5.86 -8.38
C THR A 292 -8.49 -7.35 -8.33
N THR A 293 -8.91 -7.92 -9.45
CA THR A 293 -9.30 -9.34 -9.57
C THR A 293 -9.35 -9.80 -11.01
N ASP A 294 -8.88 -11.03 -11.28
CA ASP A 294 -8.96 -11.67 -12.61
C ASP A 294 -10.38 -12.20 -12.93
N GLN A 295 -11.27 -12.19 -11.97
CA GLN A 295 -12.61 -12.76 -12.11
C GLN A 295 -13.69 -11.70 -12.38
N ALA A 296 -13.31 -10.42 -12.51
CA ALA A 296 -14.26 -9.37 -12.84
C ALA A 296 -14.63 -9.41 -14.33
N ILE A 297 -15.87 -9.04 -14.62
CA ILE A 297 -16.31 -8.72 -15.97
C ILE A 297 -15.91 -7.27 -16.25
N ILE A 298 -15.02 -7.09 -17.23
CA ILE A 298 -14.57 -5.76 -17.66
C ILE A 298 -15.50 -5.26 -18.76
N LEU A 299 -16.12 -4.10 -18.55
CA LEU A 299 -16.99 -3.47 -19.54
C LEU A 299 -16.18 -3.07 -20.79
N LYS A 300 -16.63 -3.55 -21.97
CA LYS A 300 -16.01 -3.20 -23.26
C LYS A 300 -16.19 -1.72 -23.59
N LYS A 301 -17.38 -1.17 -23.29
CA LYS A 301 -17.71 0.25 -23.37
C LYS A 301 -18.35 0.68 -22.06
N LEU A 302 -18.00 1.87 -21.61
CA LEU A 302 -18.55 2.42 -20.38
C LEU A 302 -19.80 3.23 -20.70
N ASP A 303 -20.87 2.53 -20.99
CA ASP A 303 -22.21 3.06 -21.29
C ASP A 303 -23.33 2.25 -20.63
N VAL A 304 -24.53 2.80 -20.67
CA VAL A 304 -25.73 2.22 -20.05
C VAL A 304 -26.09 0.87 -20.65
N ASN A 305 -26.02 0.74 -21.97
CA ASN A 305 -26.48 -0.47 -22.66
C ASN A 305 -25.50 -1.64 -22.43
N ASN A 306 -24.19 -1.35 -22.41
CA ASN A 306 -23.19 -2.38 -22.11
C ASN A 306 -23.32 -2.86 -20.67
N LEU A 307 -23.46 -1.94 -19.69
CA LEU A 307 -23.68 -2.31 -18.30
C LEU A 307 -24.97 -3.11 -18.10
N TYR A 308 -26.08 -2.64 -18.69
CA TYR A 308 -27.36 -3.36 -18.66
C TYR A 308 -27.21 -4.79 -19.20
N ASN A 309 -26.58 -4.96 -20.37
CA ASN A 309 -26.42 -6.27 -21.00
C ASN A 309 -25.55 -7.21 -20.15
N GLU A 310 -24.45 -6.73 -19.54
CA GLU A 310 -23.59 -7.58 -18.69
C GLU A 310 -24.32 -7.98 -17.38
N ILE A 311 -25.10 -7.09 -16.77
CA ILE A 311 -25.95 -7.44 -15.62
C ILE A 311 -26.99 -8.48 -16.03
N LYS A 312 -27.71 -8.28 -17.15
CA LYS A 312 -28.73 -9.20 -17.68
C LYS A 312 -28.16 -10.59 -17.95
N LYS A 313 -26.99 -10.68 -18.58
CA LYS A 313 -26.29 -11.96 -18.81
C LYS A 313 -25.99 -12.71 -17.51
N LEU A 314 -25.58 -11.99 -16.44
CA LEU A 314 -25.35 -12.59 -15.12
C LEU A 314 -26.65 -13.03 -14.43
N ILE A 315 -27.74 -12.32 -14.64
CA ILE A 315 -29.06 -12.69 -14.10
C ILE A 315 -29.56 -13.98 -14.77
N LEU A 316 -29.52 -14.03 -16.07
CA LEU A 316 -30.04 -15.15 -16.87
C LEU A 316 -29.18 -16.41 -16.80
N ASN A 317 -27.86 -16.27 -16.61
CA ASN A 317 -26.94 -17.38 -16.50
C ASN A 317 -26.46 -17.63 -15.08
N ASP A 318 -27.27 -18.32 -14.27
CA ASP A 318 -27.00 -18.67 -12.88
C ASP A 318 -25.71 -19.49 -12.71
N LYS A 319 -25.46 -20.44 -13.63
CA LYS A 319 -24.23 -21.28 -13.61
C LYS A 319 -22.98 -20.42 -13.76
N LYS A 320 -22.95 -19.53 -14.76
CA LYS A 320 -21.82 -18.60 -14.97
C LYS A 320 -21.63 -17.66 -13.79
N ARG A 321 -22.72 -17.08 -13.26
CA ARG A 321 -22.67 -16.18 -12.10
C ARG A 321 -22.07 -16.88 -10.88
N LYS A 322 -22.57 -18.08 -10.54
CA LYS A 322 -22.06 -18.87 -9.39
C LYS A 322 -20.60 -19.29 -9.58
N LEU A 323 -20.18 -19.61 -10.80
CA LEU A 323 -18.79 -19.93 -11.09
C LEU A 323 -17.87 -18.72 -10.82
N ILE A 324 -18.22 -17.54 -11.32
CA ILE A 324 -17.49 -16.29 -11.04
C ILE A 324 -17.42 -16.02 -9.53
N GLN A 325 -18.53 -16.15 -8.82
CA GLN A 325 -18.62 -15.95 -7.38
C GLN A 325 -17.72 -16.90 -6.59
N LYS A 326 -17.66 -18.17 -6.98
CA LYS A 326 -16.79 -19.20 -6.40
C LYS A 326 -15.33 -18.87 -6.65
N ASN A 327 -14.97 -18.63 -7.89
CA ASN A 327 -13.59 -18.34 -8.30
C ASN A 327 -13.06 -17.04 -7.65
N SER A 328 -13.89 -16.00 -7.58
CA SER A 328 -13.56 -14.73 -6.93
C SER A 328 -13.19 -14.90 -5.46
N ARG A 329 -13.85 -15.79 -4.72
CA ARG A 329 -13.52 -16.09 -3.32
C ARG A 329 -12.28 -16.97 -3.15
N GLN A 330 -12.10 -17.94 -4.05
CA GLN A 330 -10.99 -18.89 -3.95
C GLN A 330 -9.67 -18.27 -4.39
N ASN A 331 -9.69 -17.45 -5.44
CA ASN A 331 -8.52 -16.89 -6.08
C ASN A 331 -8.30 -15.41 -5.69
N ILE A 332 -8.28 -15.12 -4.38
CA ILE A 332 -7.96 -13.77 -3.90
C ILE A 332 -6.46 -13.53 -4.09
N LYS A 333 -6.10 -12.63 -5.00
CA LYS A 333 -4.71 -12.26 -5.29
C LYS A 333 -4.02 -11.55 -4.10
N HIS A 334 -4.74 -10.64 -3.45
CA HIS A 334 -4.16 -9.70 -2.50
C HIS A 334 -4.71 -9.93 -1.10
N THR A 335 -3.93 -10.61 -0.25
CA THR A 335 -4.31 -10.88 1.13
C THR A 335 -3.49 -10.01 2.11
N ILE A 336 -4.15 -9.57 3.19
CA ILE A 336 -3.51 -8.69 4.19
C ILE A 336 -2.27 -9.35 4.79
N VAL A 337 -2.30 -10.66 5.05
CA VAL A 337 -1.17 -11.37 5.68
C VAL A 337 0.06 -11.36 4.78
N VAL A 338 -0.11 -11.69 3.48
CA VAL A 338 1.00 -11.74 2.52
C VAL A 338 1.61 -10.35 2.34
N ASN A 339 0.78 -9.35 2.05
CA ASN A 339 1.27 -8.00 1.78
C ASN A 339 1.85 -7.31 3.03
N THR A 340 1.32 -7.60 4.24
CA THR A 340 1.96 -7.13 5.49
C THR A 340 3.36 -7.72 5.64
N LYS A 341 3.54 -9.02 5.33
CA LYS A 341 4.86 -9.65 5.39
C LYS A 341 5.85 -8.97 4.43
N LEU A 342 5.40 -8.62 3.21
CA LEU A 342 6.25 -7.89 2.25
C LEU A 342 6.67 -6.51 2.79
N ILE A 343 5.73 -5.73 3.35
CA ILE A 343 6.05 -4.44 3.98
C ILE A 343 7.06 -4.62 5.11
N ASP A 344 6.85 -5.62 5.96
CA ASP A 344 7.76 -5.87 7.07
C ASP A 344 9.15 -6.31 6.60
N GLN A 345 9.26 -7.07 5.50
CA GLN A 345 10.52 -7.40 4.86
C GLN A 345 11.23 -6.16 4.29
N ILE A 346 10.49 -5.25 3.66
CA ILE A 346 11.04 -3.97 3.19
C ILE A 346 11.59 -3.15 4.37
N ARG A 347 10.84 -3.04 5.47
CA ARG A 347 11.30 -2.36 6.69
C ARG A 347 12.57 -2.97 7.24
N GLU A 348 12.69 -4.30 7.24
CA GLU A 348 13.89 -5.01 7.67
C GLU A 348 15.08 -4.79 6.75
N SER A 349 14.86 -4.78 5.44
CA SER A 349 15.95 -4.59 4.46
C SER A 349 16.62 -3.22 4.56
N ILE A 350 15.91 -2.21 5.08
CA ILE A 350 16.45 -0.87 5.34
C ILE A 350 17.44 -0.90 6.53
N PHE A 351 17.31 -1.88 7.43
CA PHE A 351 18.15 -2.00 8.63
C PHE A 351 18.83 -3.38 8.69
N PRO A 352 19.69 -3.71 7.73
CA PRO A 352 20.29 -5.05 7.66
C PRO A 352 21.06 -5.42 8.92
N LEU A 353 21.69 -4.44 9.60
CA LEU A 353 22.44 -4.65 10.84
C LEU A 353 21.56 -5.00 12.04
N TYR A 354 20.25 -4.67 12.01
CA TYR A 354 19.32 -5.05 13.09
C TYR A 354 18.83 -6.48 12.97
N ASN A 355 18.95 -7.08 11.78
CA ASN A 355 18.55 -8.46 11.49
C ASN A 355 19.71 -9.45 11.56
N ILE A 356 20.93 -8.96 11.55
CA ILE A 356 22.07 -9.81 11.87
C ILE A 356 21.89 -10.17 13.35
N ASN A 357 21.50 -11.42 13.64
CA ASN A 357 21.79 -12.03 14.91
C ASN A 357 23.33 -11.97 15.00
N ILE A 358 23.87 -10.94 15.64
CA ILE A 358 25.25 -10.96 16.07
C ILE A 358 25.30 -12.19 16.95
N LEU A 359 25.87 -13.25 16.41
CA LEU A 359 26.12 -14.47 17.16
C LEU A 359 26.90 -13.99 18.39
N LYS A 360 26.23 -13.97 19.54
CA LYS A 360 26.86 -13.61 20.81
C LYS A 360 28.03 -14.52 21.13
N LYS A 361 28.08 -15.65 20.45
CA LYS A 361 29.15 -16.62 20.59
C LYS A 361 30.29 -16.22 19.66
N LYS A 362 31.40 -15.84 20.27
CA LYS A 362 32.67 -15.67 19.57
C LYS A 362 32.95 -16.97 18.80
N ILE A 363 33.09 -16.87 17.48
CA ILE A 363 33.46 -18.02 16.61
C ILE A 363 34.92 -17.90 16.21
N LYS A 364 35.54 -19.06 16.02
CA LYS A 364 36.86 -19.16 15.42
C LYS A 364 36.68 -19.33 13.91
N ILE A 365 37.28 -18.44 13.13
CA ILE A 365 37.12 -18.38 11.67
C ILE A 365 38.50 -18.56 11.05
N ILE A 366 38.61 -19.47 10.10
CA ILE A 366 39.80 -19.56 9.22
C ILE A 366 39.41 -18.87 7.91
N ASN A 367 40.07 -17.76 7.58
CA ASN A 367 39.87 -17.05 6.34
C ASN A 367 40.99 -17.35 5.37
N LEU A 368 40.71 -18.24 4.41
CA LEU A 368 41.63 -18.68 3.38
C LEU A 368 41.41 -17.84 2.11
N TYR A 369 42.44 -17.21 1.56
CA TYR A 369 42.31 -16.48 0.32
C TYR A 369 43.62 -16.37 -0.47
N ASN A 370 43.48 -16.21 -1.79
CA ASN A 370 44.58 -16.05 -2.71
C ASN A 370 44.88 -14.57 -2.95
N GLN A 371 46.11 -14.14 -2.75
CA GLN A 371 46.57 -12.77 -3.01
C GLN A 371 47.13 -12.55 -4.40
N GLY A 372 47.39 -13.61 -5.16
CA GLY A 372 48.04 -13.57 -6.46
C GLY A 372 49.48 -13.10 -6.42
N GLN A 373 50.26 -13.48 -7.42
CA GLN A 373 51.71 -13.24 -7.46
C GLN A 373 52.13 -11.78 -7.76
N LYS A 374 51.21 -10.92 -8.22
CA LYS A 374 51.54 -9.57 -8.73
C LYS A 374 51.09 -8.40 -7.84
N LEU A 375 50.60 -8.65 -6.62
CA LEU A 375 50.15 -7.59 -5.72
C LEU A 375 51.32 -6.95 -4.96
N ASN A 376 51.57 -5.64 -5.22
CA ASN A 376 52.50 -4.86 -4.40
C ASN A 376 51.91 -4.59 -3.01
N HIS A 377 52.72 -4.15 -2.06
CA HIS A 377 52.29 -3.89 -0.65
C HIS A 377 51.11 -2.95 -0.50
N ARG A 378 50.89 -2.04 -1.44
CA ARG A 378 49.73 -1.12 -1.40
C ARG A 378 48.39 -1.83 -1.60
N LEU A 379 48.35 -2.86 -2.41
CA LEU A 379 47.12 -3.59 -2.73
C LEU A 379 46.77 -4.63 -1.67
N PHE A 380 47.73 -5.06 -0.85
CA PHE A 380 47.50 -6.02 0.24
C PHE A 380 46.38 -5.57 1.22
N ASN A 381 46.44 -4.33 1.68
CA ASN A 381 45.49 -3.81 2.64
C ASN A 381 44.07 -3.55 2.07
N ILE A 382 43.95 -3.52 0.75
CA ILE A 382 42.66 -3.32 0.05
C ILE A 382 42.15 -4.61 -0.58
N SER A 383 42.84 -5.72 -0.41
CA SER A 383 42.40 -7.02 -0.92
C SER A 383 41.06 -7.42 -0.30
N LEU A 384 40.22 -8.12 -1.07
CA LEU A 384 38.91 -8.58 -0.60
C LEU A 384 39.06 -9.50 0.63
N GLY A 385 40.04 -10.39 0.62
CA GLY A 385 40.35 -11.29 1.75
C GLY A 385 40.66 -10.53 3.02
N LYS A 386 41.48 -9.48 2.98
CA LYS A 386 41.81 -8.65 4.14
C LYS A 386 40.58 -7.86 4.65
N LYS A 387 39.71 -7.43 3.75
CA LYS A 387 38.45 -6.77 4.13
C LYS A 387 37.55 -7.71 4.93
N PHE A 388 37.46 -9.00 4.53
CA PHE A 388 36.73 -10.02 5.28
C PHE A 388 37.36 -10.26 6.66
N THR A 389 38.67 -10.48 6.73
CA THR A 389 39.40 -10.64 8.00
C THR A 389 39.07 -9.48 8.95
N ASN A 390 39.25 -8.23 8.48
CA ASN A 390 38.97 -7.04 9.28
C ASN A 390 37.49 -6.94 9.70
N GLY A 391 36.58 -7.36 8.83
CA GLY A 391 35.14 -7.41 9.13
C GLY A 391 34.82 -8.40 10.24
N PHE A 392 35.37 -9.59 10.20
CA PHE A 392 35.19 -10.62 11.23
C PHE A 392 35.77 -10.20 12.57
N ILE A 393 36.98 -9.64 12.58
CA ILE A 393 37.62 -9.13 13.82
C ILE A 393 36.78 -8.00 14.43
N ARG A 394 36.30 -7.05 13.64
CA ARG A 394 35.42 -5.96 14.12
C ARG A 394 34.09 -6.44 14.70
N ASN A 395 33.64 -7.61 14.25
CA ASN A 395 32.46 -8.28 14.79
C ASN A 395 32.77 -9.14 16.04
N GLY A 396 34.00 -9.13 16.55
CA GLY A 396 34.39 -9.80 17.77
C GLY A 396 34.75 -11.27 17.62
N HIS A 397 35.00 -11.76 16.41
CA HIS A 397 35.39 -13.14 16.16
C HIS A 397 36.92 -13.33 16.22
N ASP A 398 37.39 -14.54 16.57
CA ASP A 398 38.76 -14.94 16.42
C ASP A 398 39.01 -15.35 14.97
N VAL A 399 39.97 -14.74 14.30
CA VAL A 399 40.24 -15.02 12.89
C VAL A 399 41.69 -15.49 12.72
N LEU A 400 41.84 -16.69 12.18
CA LEU A 400 43.08 -17.14 11.60
C LEU A 400 43.08 -16.79 10.11
N GLU A 401 43.98 -15.89 9.71
CA GLU A 401 44.13 -15.46 8.32
C GLU A 401 45.22 -16.31 7.69
N VAL A 402 44.92 -16.97 6.56
CA VAL A 402 45.86 -17.79 5.81
C VAL A 402 45.77 -17.39 4.34
N SER A 403 46.89 -17.04 3.75
CA SER A 403 47.00 -16.70 2.31
C SER A 403 47.96 -17.63 1.59
N ASP A 404 47.89 -17.66 0.26
CA ASP A 404 48.83 -18.35 -0.59
C ASP A 404 50.29 -17.95 -0.34
N ARG A 405 50.52 -16.73 0.11
CA ARG A 405 51.85 -16.22 0.48
C ARG A 405 52.45 -16.86 1.72
N ASP A 406 51.61 -17.27 2.65
CA ASP A 406 52.05 -17.95 3.88
C ASP A 406 52.61 -19.33 3.52
N PHE A 407 51.98 -20.03 2.57
CA PHE A 407 52.49 -21.31 2.03
C PHE A 407 53.78 -21.13 1.24
N ILE A 408 53.90 -20.12 0.39
CA ILE A 408 55.10 -19.85 -0.39
C ILE A 408 56.29 -19.50 0.53
N LYS A 409 56.04 -18.76 1.61
CA LYS A 409 57.04 -18.35 2.57
C LYS A 409 57.60 -19.54 3.37
N ASN A 410 56.74 -20.49 3.71
CA ASN A 410 57.11 -21.69 4.47
C ASN A 410 57.82 -22.74 3.58
N ASN A 411 57.45 -22.86 2.29
CA ASN A 411 58.14 -23.75 1.37
C ASN A 411 59.59 -23.33 1.08
N LYS A 412 59.95 -22.07 1.24
CA LYS A 412 61.34 -21.60 1.14
C LYS A 412 62.20 -21.97 2.36
N THR A 413 61.60 -22.32 3.46
CA THR A 413 62.26 -22.74 4.70
C THR A 413 62.45 -24.26 4.79
N PHE A 414 61.78 -25.06 3.94
CA PHE A 414 61.90 -26.52 3.91
C PHE A 414 62.87 -27.06 2.86
N ASN A 415 63.52 -26.18 2.09
CA ASN A 415 64.54 -26.55 1.11
C ASN A 415 65.95 -26.18 1.55
N LEU A 416 66.23 -26.34 2.85
CA LEU A 416 67.59 -26.30 3.39
C LEU A 416 67.95 -27.61 4.06
#